data_f1f9c8fa7ea4e42cdde7a0c0fe3cd4a2
#
_entry.id   f1f9c8fa7ea4e42cdde7a0c0fe3cd4a2
#
_cell.length_a   1.000
_cell.length_b   1.000
_cell.length_c   1.000
_cell.angle_alpha   90.00
_cell.angle_beta   90.00
_cell.angle_gamma   90.00
#
_symmetry.space_group_name_H-M   'P 1'
#
loop_
_entity.id
_entity.type
_entity.pdbx_description
1 polymer ?
#
loop_
_entity_poly.entity_id
_entity_poly.type
_entity_poly.pdbx_seq_one_letter_code
_entity_poly.pdbx_strand_id
1 'polypeptide(L)'
;MKGTTLLYAGQEVCAAHTPSLFEKEPIDWQGGRDISPYLARLAAIKKALPTDALFRITADDACGIVTAHYTAPDACAVGVFPLAGQGGTAAVPLPDGPYTDALSGQSVTVAGGLLPVGDCPVILLP
;
A
#
# COMPACT_ATOMS: atom_id res chain seq x y z
N MET A 1 -0.56 -6.39 -5.22
CA MET A 1 -0.02 -7.11 -6.38
C MET A 1 0.24 -8.56 -6.02
N LYS A 2 -0.18 -9.49 -6.87
CA LYS A 2 0.23 -10.90 -6.78
C LYS A 2 1.73 -10.98 -7.13
N GLY A 3 2.44 -11.88 -6.47
CA GLY A 3 3.88 -12.08 -6.69
C GLY A 3 4.74 -11.79 -5.48
N THR A 4 6.04 -11.99 -5.64
CA THR A 4 7.05 -11.80 -4.60
C THR A 4 7.63 -10.39 -4.68
N THR A 5 7.77 -9.75 -3.55
CA THR A 5 8.45 -8.45 -3.45
C THR A 5 9.92 -8.71 -3.15
N LEU A 6 10.81 -8.14 -3.94
CA LEU A 6 12.24 -8.11 -3.68
C LEU A 6 12.59 -6.77 -3.04
N LEU A 7 13.22 -6.81 -1.88
CA LEU A 7 13.87 -5.66 -1.26
C LEU A 7 15.37 -5.85 -1.43
N TYR A 8 16.01 -4.89 -2.06
CA TYR A 8 17.47 -4.90 -2.22
C TYR A 8 18.10 -4.22 -0.99
N ALA A 9 19.26 -4.71 -0.60
CA ALA A 9 19.98 -4.20 0.57
C ALA A 9 20.24 -2.69 0.45
N GLY A 10 19.93 -1.94 1.51
CA GLY A 10 19.99 -0.48 1.56
C GLY A 10 18.67 0.24 1.26
N GLN A 11 17.69 -0.43 0.65
CA GLN A 11 16.36 0.18 0.45
C GLN A 11 15.66 0.47 1.77
N GLU A 12 15.85 -0.39 2.78
CA GLU A 12 15.29 -0.24 4.12
C GLU A 12 15.79 0.99 4.88
N VAL A 13 16.92 1.53 4.48
CA VAL A 13 17.49 2.78 5.03
C VAL A 13 17.45 3.93 4.02
N CYS A 14 16.72 3.77 2.91
CA CYS A 14 16.62 4.79 1.86
C CYS A 14 18.00 5.25 1.38
N ALA A 15 18.95 4.33 1.19
CA ALA A 15 20.28 4.66 0.71
C ALA A 15 20.19 5.46 -0.59
N ALA A 16 20.75 6.67 -0.59
CA ALA A 16 20.65 7.61 -1.70
C ALA A 16 21.66 7.32 -2.83
N HIS A 17 22.64 6.45 -2.55
CA HIS A 17 23.70 6.10 -3.46
C HIS A 17 23.46 4.73 -4.10
N THR A 18 23.63 4.65 -5.42
CA THR A 18 23.60 3.37 -6.15
C THR A 18 24.95 2.72 -6.02
N PRO A 19 25.07 1.53 -5.38
CA PRO A 19 26.35 0.87 -5.22
C PRO A 19 26.96 0.49 -6.57
N SER A 20 28.28 0.57 -6.67
CA SER A 20 29.04 0.13 -7.85
C SER A 20 28.81 -1.37 -8.10
N LEU A 21 28.72 -1.74 -9.37
CA LEU A 21 28.68 -3.15 -9.77
C LEU A 21 30.08 -3.79 -9.82
N PHE A 22 31.14 -2.98 -9.82
CA PHE A 22 32.51 -3.42 -10.08
C PHE A 22 33.47 -3.16 -8.92
N GLU A 23 33.11 -2.26 -8.03
CA GLU A 23 33.93 -1.87 -6.87
C GLU A 23 33.31 -2.40 -5.58
N LYS A 24 34.18 -2.72 -4.59
CA LYS A 24 33.70 -3.06 -3.25
C LYS A 24 33.22 -1.79 -2.56
N GLU A 25 31.91 -1.61 -2.54
CA GLU A 25 31.28 -0.43 -1.94
C GLU A 25 30.30 -0.89 -0.85
N PRO A 26 30.63 -0.62 0.43
CA PRO A 26 29.74 -0.96 1.53
C PRO A 26 28.51 -0.05 1.54
N ILE A 27 27.36 -0.63 1.90
CA ILE A 27 26.14 0.16 2.10
C ILE A 27 26.29 1.01 3.35
N ASP A 28 26.00 2.30 3.24
CA ASP A 28 25.87 3.18 4.40
C ASP A 28 24.51 2.96 5.07
N TRP A 29 24.52 2.14 6.12
CA TRP A 29 23.32 1.82 6.91
C TRP A 29 22.83 2.96 7.80
N GLN A 30 23.57 4.04 7.93
CA GLN A 30 23.26 5.19 8.79
C GLN A 30 22.98 6.47 8.01
N GLY A 31 23.30 6.48 6.71
CA GLY A 31 23.22 7.67 5.87
C GLY A 31 21.83 8.07 5.40
N GLY A 32 20.81 7.26 5.71
CA GLY A 32 19.46 7.48 5.22
C GLY A 32 18.39 7.39 6.31
N ARG A 33 17.13 7.42 5.86
CA ARG A 33 15.96 7.25 6.73
C ARG A 33 15.64 5.77 6.88
N ASP A 34 15.62 5.24 8.10
CA ASP A 34 15.15 3.88 8.38
C ASP A 34 13.64 3.77 8.15
N ILE A 35 13.25 2.97 7.15
CA ILE A 35 11.86 2.63 6.82
C ILE A 35 11.52 1.16 7.13
N SER A 36 12.40 0.45 7.85
CA SER A 36 12.18 -0.97 8.21
C SER A 36 10.83 -1.19 8.92
N PRO A 37 10.37 -0.33 9.85
CA PRO A 37 9.06 -0.50 10.47
C PRO A 37 7.90 -0.40 9.47
N TYR A 38 8.02 0.48 8.46
CA TYR A 38 7.04 0.62 7.39
C TYR A 38 7.02 -0.62 6.49
N LEU A 39 8.20 -1.12 6.10
CA LEU A 39 8.32 -2.34 5.31
C LEU A 39 7.78 -3.57 6.05
N ALA A 40 8.03 -3.68 7.35
CA ALA A 40 7.46 -4.74 8.19
C ALA A 40 5.92 -4.69 8.20
N ARG A 41 5.33 -3.50 8.28
CA ARG A 41 3.88 -3.30 8.20
C ARG A 41 3.34 -3.72 6.83
N LEU A 42 3.98 -3.32 5.74
CA LEU A 42 3.59 -3.74 4.38
C LEU A 42 3.68 -5.27 4.21
N ALA A 43 4.70 -5.90 4.78
CA ALA A 43 4.84 -7.36 4.76
C ALA A 43 3.71 -8.05 5.54
N ALA A 44 3.32 -7.51 6.69
CA ALA A 44 2.20 -8.01 7.49
C ALA A 44 0.87 -7.87 6.73
N ILE A 45 0.62 -6.71 6.12
CA ILE A 45 -0.55 -6.48 5.25
C ILE A 45 -0.58 -7.50 4.11
N LYS A 46 0.55 -7.66 3.40
CA LYS A 46 0.64 -8.62 2.28
C LYS A 46 0.34 -10.06 2.73
N LYS A 47 0.78 -10.44 3.92
CA LYS A 47 0.52 -11.77 4.50
C LYS A 47 -0.95 -11.97 4.87
N ALA A 48 -1.65 -10.89 5.23
CA ALA A 48 -3.07 -10.92 5.60
C ALA A 48 -4.01 -10.88 4.38
N LEU A 49 -3.50 -10.61 3.17
CA LEU A 49 -4.33 -10.62 1.96
C LEU A 49 -4.81 -12.04 1.63
N PRO A 50 -6.04 -12.19 1.14
CA PRO A 50 -6.57 -13.49 0.71
C PRO A 50 -5.70 -14.10 -0.41
N THR A 51 -5.27 -15.36 -0.24
CA THR A 51 -4.32 -16.02 -1.17
C THR A 51 -4.92 -16.32 -2.52
N ASP A 52 -6.18 -16.74 -2.55
CA ASP A 52 -6.91 -17.17 -3.76
C ASP A 52 -7.85 -16.10 -4.31
N ALA A 53 -7.66 -14.86 -3.89
CA ALA A 53 -8.49 -13.75 -4.31
C ALA A 53 -8.27 -13.38 -5.78
N LEU A 54 -9.35 -12.97 -6.44
CA LEU A 54 -9.29 -12.26 -7.70
C LEU A 54 -8.67 -10.88 -7.44
N PHE A 55 -7.61 -10.58 -8.16
CA PHE A 55 -6.94 -9.28 -8.07
C PHE A 55 -7.32 -8.40 -9.26
N ARG A 56 -7.78 -7.19 -8.98
CA ARG A 56 -8.11 -6.16 -9.97
C ARG A 56 -7.50 -4.83 -9.58
N ILE A 57 -7.04 -4.08 -10.55
CA ILE A 57 -6.63 -2.67 -10.40
C ILE A 57 -7.53 -1.82 -11.28
N THR A 58 -7.96 -0.69 -10.77
CA THR A 58 -8.66 0.37 -11.50
C THR A 58 -7.94 1.70 -11.27
N ALA A 59 -7.89 2.53 -12.29
CA ALA A 59 -7.33 3.87 -12.21
C ALA A 59 -8.43 4.89 -12.57
N ASP A 60 -8.49 5.96 -11.79
CA ASP A 60 -9.26 7.17 -12.09
C ASP A 60 -8.27 8.28 -12.40
N ASP A 61 -8.07 8.53 -13.70
CA ASP A 61 -7.10 9.53 -14.18
C ASP A 61 -7.53 10.96 -13.85
N ALA A 62 -8.85 11.21 -13.68
CA ALA A 62 -9.36 12.52 -13.36
C ALA A 62 -9.01 12.94 -11.92
N CYS A 63 -9.02 11.99 -11.00
CA CYS A 63 -8.67 12.19 -9.60
C CYS A 63 -7.23 11.78 -9.26
N GLY A 64 -6.52 11.12 -10.18
CA GLY A 64 -5.20 10.58 -9.92
C GLY A 64 -5.19 9.48 -8.84
N ILE A 65 -6.26 8.69 -8.77
CA ILE A 65 -6.43 7.64 -7.75
C ILE A 65 -6.36 6.27 -8.40
N VAL A 66 -5.56 5.38 -7.84
CA VAL A 66 -5.53 3.96 -8.18
C VAL A 66 -6.14 3.15 -7.04
N THR A 67 -7.04 2.24 -7.40
CA THR A 67 -7.67 1.32 -6.44
C THR A 67 -7.30 -0.12 -6.78
N ALA A 68 -6.83 -0.87 -5.80
CA ALA A 68 -6.50 -2.28 -5.91
C ALA A 68 -7.50 -3.10 -5.08
N HIS A 69 -8.09 -4.12 -5.69
CA HIS A 69 -9.07 -4.99 -5.05
C HIS A 69 -8.56 -6.42 -5.01
N TYR A 70 -8.70 -7.06 -3.85
CA TYR A 70 -8.55 -8.49 -3.64
C TYR A 70 -9.89 -9.03 -3.18
N THR A 71 -10.58 -9.78 -4.04
CA THR A 71 -11.92 -10.30 -3.77
C THR A 71 -11.88 -11.82 -3.71
N ALA A 72 -12.27 -12.38 -2.59
CA ALA A 72 -12.51 -13.80 -2.35
C ALA A 72 -14.00 -13.99 -1.93
N PRO A 73 -14.53 -15.22 -1.90
CA PRO A 73 -15.93 -15.46 -1.55
C PRO A 73 -16.35 -14.84 -0.21
N ASP A 74 -15.47 -14.91 0.79
CA ASP A 74 -15.76 -14.48 2.17
C ASP A 74 -14.89 -13.31 2.63
N ALA A 75 -14.09 -12.73 1.74
CA ALA A 75 -13.13 -11.68 2.12
C ALA A 75 -12.88 -10.70 0.98
N CYS A 76 -12.80 -9.42 1.33
CA CYS A 76 -12.43 -8.37 0.41
C CYS A 76 -11.40 -7.45 1.06
N ALA A 77 -10.27 -7.25 0.39
CA ALA A 77 -9.30 -6.24 0.78
C ALA A 77 -9.18 -5.19 -0.32
N VAL A 78 -9.07 -3.94 0.09
CA VAL A 78 -9.00 -2.79 -0.82
C VAL A 78 -7.82 -1.90 -0.45
N GLY A 79 -7.03 -1.53 -1.45
CA GLY A 79 -6.03 -0.48 -1.33
C GLY A 79 -6.37 0.69 -2.22
N VAL A 80 -6.40 1.89 -1.68
CA VAL A 80 -6.61 3.15 -2.42
C VAL A 80 -5.36 3.99 -2.35
N PHE A 81 -4.84 4.38 -3.51
CA PHE A 81 -3.55 5.05 -3.66
C PHE A 81 -3.73 6.37 -4.42
N PRO A 82 -3.75 7.51 -3.73
CA PRO A 82 -3.75 8.84 -4.36
C PRO A 82 -2.34 9.14 -4.90
N LEU A 83 -2.16 9.02 -6.22
CA LEU A 83 -0.84 9.20 -6.85
C LEU A 83 -0.49 10.66 -7.14
N ALA A 84 -1.51 11.52 -7.26
CA ALA A 84 -1.32 12.94 -7.53
C ALA A 84 -0.99 13.77 -6.28
N GLY A 85 -0.86 13.14 -5.09
CA GLY A 85 -0.66 13.83 -3.82
C GLY A 85 -1.84 14.70 -3.39
N GLN A 86 -3.00 14.47 -3.99
CA GLN A 86 -4.26 15.15 -3.66
C GLN A 86 -5.25 14.12 -3.15
N GLY A 87 -6.04 14.51 -2.16
CA GLY A 87 -7.13 13.70 -1.67
C GLY A 87 -8.27 13.61 -2.68
N GLY A 88 -9.16 12.66 -2.43
CA GLY A 88 -10.33 12.43 -3.28
C GLY A 88 -11.27 11.41 -2.68
N THR A 89 -12.13 10.86 -3.52
CA THR A 89 -13.07 9.82 -3.12
C THR A 89 -12.95 8.64 -4.09
N ALA A 90 -12.81 7.44 -3.57
CA ALA A 90 -12.73 6.22 -4.35
C ALA A 90 -13.97 5.35 -4.17
N ALA A 91 -14.50 4.78 -5.25
CA ALA A 91 -15.52 3.74 -5.16
C ALA A 91 -14.88 2.43 -4.68
N VAL A 92 -15.45 1.82 -3.65
CA VAL A 92 -14.94 0.59 -3.05
C VAL A 92 -16.08 -0.44 -2.88
N PRO A 93 -15.81 -1.74 -3.13
CA PRO A 93 -16.83 -2.79 -2.99
C PRO A 93 -16.91 -3.30 -1.55
N LEU A 94 -17.01 -2.38 -0.60
CA LEU A 94 -17.12 -2.68 0.82
C LEU A 94 -18.46 -2.17 1.36
N PRO A 95 -19.07 -2.86 2.33
CA PRO A 95 -20.24 -2.35 3.04
C PRO A 95 -19.99 -0.99 3.69
N ASP A 96 -21.05 -0.22 3.84
CA ASP A 96 -20.96 1.04 4.59
C ASP A 96 -20.65 0.77 6.07
N GLY A 97 -19.78 1.59 6.64
CA GLY A 97 -19.37 1.45 8.03
C GLY A 97 -17.96 1.95 8.31
N PRO A 98 -17.55 1.86 9.58
CA PRO A 98 -16.19 2.20 9.99
C PRO A 98 -15.22 1.06 9.71
N TYR A 99 -14.02 1.42 9.25
CA TYR A 99 -12.90 0.52 9.00
C TYR A 99 -11.63 1.09 9.64
N THR A 100 -10.67 0.20 9.86
CA THR A 100 -9.33 0.62 10.29
C THR A 100 -8.37 0.52 9.11
N ASP A 101 -7.71 1.62 8.78
CA ASP A 101 -6.64 1.61 7.80
C ASP A 101 -5.44 0.81 8.34
N ALA A 102 -5.12 -0.30 7.68
CA ALA A 102 -4.03 -1.19 8.08
C ALA A 102 -2.65 -0.52 8.00
N LEU A 103 -2.52 0.56 7.23
CA LEU A 103 -1.26 1.26 7.04
C LEU A 103 -1.00 2.29 8.14
N SER A 104 -1.99 3.12 8.48
CA SER A 104 -1.86 4.17 9.49
C SER A 104 -2.41 3.79 10.86
N GLY A 105 -3.32 2.82 10.92
CA GLY A 105 -4.07 2.47 12.13
C GLY A 105 -5.24 3.43 12.42
N GLN A 106 -5.52 4.38 11.55
CA GLN A 106 -6.60 5.34 11.72
C GLN A 106 -7.95 4.76 11.31
N SER A 107 -9.02 5.29 11.91
CA SER A 107 -10.37 4.96 11.50
C SER A 107 -10.76 5.75 10.25
N VAL A 108 -11.36 5.07 9.28
CA VAL A 108 -11.94 5.63 8.07
C VAL A 108 -13.36 5.11 7.91
N THR A 109 -14.21 5.81 7.17
CA THR A 109 -15.61 5.41 6.99
C THR A 109 -15.93 5.26 5.51
N VAL A 110 -16.53 4.13 5.17
CA VAL A 110 -17.15 3.91 3.86
C VAL A 110 -18.63 4.33 3.97
N ALA A 111 -19.09 5.15 3.06
CA ALA A 111 -20.47 5.60 3.00
C ALA A 111 -20.97 5.64 1.55
N GLY A 112 -22.09 4.97 1.26
CA GLY A 112 -22.62 4.83 -0.10
C GLY A 112 -21.67 4.14 -1.06
N GLY A 113 -20.82 3.22 -0.56
CA GLY A 113 -19.80 2.55 -1.36
C GLY A 113 -18.60 3.44 -1.73
N LEU A 114 -18.47 4.60 -1.08
CA LEU A 114 -17.41 5.57 -1.32
C LEU A 114 -16.50 5.69 -0.10
N LEU A 115 -15.18 5.73 -0.35
CA LEU A 115 -14.15 5.95 0.66
C LEU A 115 -13.44 7.27 0.38
N PRO A 116 -13.56 8.28 1.26
CA PRO A 116 -12.75 9.49 1.18
C PRO A 116 -11.31 9.17 1.58
N VAL A 117 -10.35 9.67 0.82
CA VAL A 117 -8.92 9.51 1.09
C VAL A 117 -8.22 10.86 1.03
N GLY A 118 -7.23 11.06 1.88
CA GLY A 118 -6.32 12.20 1.84
C GLY A 118 -5.22 12.01 0.79
N ASP A 119 -4.06 12.56 1.05
CA ASP A 119 -2.85 12.46 0.24
C ASP A 119 -2.08 11.15 0.47
N CYS A 120 -2.46 10.38 1.48
CA CYS A 120 -1.81 9.12 1.85
C CYS A 120 -2.63 7.90 1.40
N PRO A 121 -1.97 6.79 1.06
CA PRO A 121 -2.63 5.52 0.79
C PRO A 121 -3.44 5.01 1.98
N VAL A 122 -4.57 4.36 1.69
CA VAL A 122 -5.41 3.67 2.67
C VAL A 122 -5.53 2.21 2.26
N ILE A 123 -5.34 1.28 3.21
CA ILE A 123 -5.48 -0.15 2.97
C ILE A 123 -6.46 -0.74 3.98
N LEU A 124 -7.56 -1.27 3.46
CA LEU A 124 -8.60 -1.93 4.26
C LEU A 124 -8.47 -3.45 4.07
N LEU A 125 -8.32 -4.15 5.18
CA LEU A 125 -8.26 -5.62 5.22
C LEU A 125 -9.63 -6.19 5.61
N PRO A 126 -9.89 -7.50 5.27
CA PRO A 126 -11.13 -8.18 5.65
C PRO A 126 -11.36 -8.20 7.14
#